data_5fffa2155e0664879f4ba901c7b0878e
#
_entry.id   5fffa2155e0664879f4ba901c7b0878e
#
_cell.length_a   1.000
_cell.length_b   1.000
_cell.length_c   1.000
_cell.angle_alpha   90.00
_cell.angle_beta   90.00
_cell.angle_gamma   90.00
#
_symmetry.space_group_name_H-M   'P 1'
#
loop_
_entity.id
_entity.type
_entity.pdbx_description
1 polymer ?
#
loop_
_entity_poly.entity_id
_entity_poly.type
_entity_poly.pdbx_seq_one_letter_code
_entity_poly.pdbx_strand_id
1 'polypeptide(L)'
;MSDVVSIRDLGVTFATDGGDVRAVDGVSLTVAPGEILAIVGESGSGKSVTARTILGLLPDTAVTDGAVLLSDRTGQGAVDVLSISADELRRARGRDVAMVFQEPSTALNPVHTVGWQIVEGLRAHGRVSKKEGRAKAIDILRRVGIPDPETRVDHYPHQFSGGQKQRVVIAMALVLDPGLIVADEPTTALDVTVQAEILDLLRRCRDEFGAAVILITHNMGVVADLADRVAVMYRSRLVEQADVATLFASPKEEYTRNLLASVPKLGEGVAATVERAAVRSRARAASDAEA
;
A
#
# COMPACT_ATOMS: atom_id res chain seq x y z
N MET A 1 11.60 -17.23 -5.60
CA MET A 1 11.88 -15.83 -5.20
C MET A 1 11.37 -15.64 -3.77
N SER A 2 12.08 -14.89 -2.92
CA SER A 2 11.62 -14.61 -1.55
C SER A 2 10.50 -13.57 -1.56
N ASP A 3 9.55 -13.69 -0.60
CA ASP A 3 8.49 -12.69 -0.43
C ASP A 3 9.08 -11.30 -0.12
N VAL A 4 8.41 -10.23 -0.57
CA VAL A 4 8.80 -8.84 -0.27
C VAL A 4 8.52 -8.52 1.19
N VAL A 5 7.41 -9.03 1.72
CA VAL A 5 7.10 -8.98 3.15
C VAL A 5 6.48 -10.31 3.60
N SER A 6 6.91 -10.78 4.79
CA SER A 6 6.33 -11.94 5.46
C SER A 6 5.99 -11.59 6.90
N ILE A 7 4.72 -11.58 7.23
CA ILE A 7 4.19 -11.38 8.58
C ILE A 7 3.90 -12.74 9.18
N ARG A 8 4.36 -13.00 10.41
CA ARG A 8 4.20 -14.27 11.12
C ARG A 8 3.66 -14.04 12.51
N ASP A 9 2.48 -14.56 12.78
CA ASP A 9 1.78 -14.50 14.08
C ASP A 9 1.79 -13.11 14.72
N LEU A 10 1.62 -12.07 13.90
CA LEU A 10 1.67 -10.70 14.37
C LEU A 10 0.55 -10.42 15.36
N GLY A 11 0.93 -9.99 16.54
CA GLY A 11 0.06 -9.40 17.51
C GLY A 11 0.42 -7.96 17.81
N VAL A 12 -0.60 -7.12 17.98
CA VAL A 12 -0.42 -5.71 18.38
C VAL A 12 -1.45 -5.37 19.45
N THR A 13 -0.97 -4.94 20.61
CA THR A 13 -1.80 -4.53 21.75
C THR A 13 -1.47 -3.09 22.12
N PHE A 14 -2.49 -2.28 22.32
CA PHE A 14 -2.36 -0.91 22.85
C PHE A 14 -2.85 -0.85 24.28
N ALA A 15 -2.03 -0.31 25.17
CA ALA A 15 -2.45 0.05 26.51
C ALA A 15 -3.34 1.30 26.43
N THR A 16 -4.56 1.23 26.96
CA THR A 16 -5.50 2.35 27.02
C THR A 16 -6.01 2.55 28.44
N ASP A 17 -6.58 3.71 28.75
CA ASP A 17 -7.19 3.98 30.09
C ASP A 17 -8.32 3.01 30.43
N GLY A 18 -8.95 2.40 29.42
CA GLY A 18 -10.01 1.38 29.56
C GLY A 18 -9.51 -0.06 29.62
N GLY A 19 -8.20 -0.29 29.64
CA GLY A 19 -7.55 -1.59 29.56
C GLY A 19 -6.86 -1.85 28.23
N ASP A 20 -6.25 -3.01 28.08
CA ASP A 20 -5.51 -3.40 26.89
C ASP A 20 -6.45 -3.73 25.72
N VAL A 21 -6.17 -3.16 24.56
CA VAL A 21 -6.90 -3.43 23.31
C VAL A 21 -6.00 -4.18 22.34
N ARG A 22 -6.35 -5.45 22.07
CA ARG A 22 -5.69 -6.27 21.04
C ARG A 22 -6.17 -5.88 19.66
N ALA A 23 -5.42 -5.01 18.97
CA ALA A 23 -5.78 -4.47 17.65
C ALA A 23 -5.42 -5.41 16.49
N VAL A 24 -4.42 -6.29 16.67
CA VAL A 24 -4.05 -7.37 15.73
C VAL A 24 -3.79 -8.62 16.56
N ASP A 25 -4.32 -9.77 16.15
CA ASP A 25 -4.28 -11.02 16.91
C ASP A 25 -3.93 -12.20 16.00
N GLY A 26 -2.64 -12.58 16.00
CA GLY A 26 -2.12 -13.76 15.30
C GLY A 26 -2.21 -13.67 13.78
N VAL A 27 -1.98 -12.48 13.19
CA VAL A 27 -2.06 -12.30 11.74
C VAL A 27 -0.80 -12.81 11.06
N SER A 28 -0.97 -13.72 10.10
CA SER A 28 0.11 -14.23 9.24
C SER A 28 -0.27 -14.05 7.77
N LEU A 29 0.57 -13.36 7.00
CA LEU A 29 0.40 -13.16 5.56
C LEU A 29 1.75 -12.90 4.88
N THR A 30 1.79 -13.12 3.58
CA THR A 30 2.95 -12.83 2.75
C THR A 30 2.55 -12.01 1.53
N VAL A 31 3.50 -11.26 0.98
CA VAL A 31 3.34 -10.54 -0.30
C VAL A 31 4.54 -10.88 -1.19
N ALA A 32 4.26 -11.40 -2.38
CA ALA A 32 5.28 -11.73 -3.35
C ALA A 32 5.71 -10.48 -4.17
N PRO A 33 6.90 -10.49 -4.81
CA PRO A 33 7.32 -9.42 -5.71
C PRO A 33 6.30 -9.18 -6.83
N GLY A 34 5.97 -7.90 -7.08
CA GLY A 34 5.00 -7.52 -8.11
C GLY A 34 3.56 -8.00 -7.85
N GLU A 35 3.21 -8.33 -6.63
CA GLU A 35 1.86 -8.71 -6.22
C GLU A 35 1.09 -7.50 -5.70
N ILE A 36 -0.20 -7.44 -6.00
CA ILE A 36 -1.14 -6.54 -5.34
C ILE A 36 -2.00 -7.36 -4.38
N LEU A 37 -1.69 -7.28 -3.08
CA LEU A 37 -2.50 -7.86 -2.01
C LEU A 37 -3.49 -6.83 -1.47
N ALA A 38 -4.79 -7.10 -1.56
CA ALA A 38 -5.79 -6.28 -0.88
C ALA A 38 -6.01 -6.78 0.55
N ILE A 39 -6.01 -5.88 1.52
CA ILE A 39 -6.45 -6.16 2.90
C ILE A 39 -7.80 -5.47 3.11
N VAL A 40 -8.84 -6.26 3.36
CA VAL A 40 -10.22 -5.78 3.48
C VAL A 40 -10.84 -6.13 4.83
N GLY A 41 -11.94 -5.46 5.20
CA GLY A 41 -12.67 -5.71 6.44
C GLY A 41 -13.28 -4.43 7.00
N GLU A 42 -14.08 -4.54 8.05
CA GLU A 42 -14.71 -3.39 8.72
C GLU A 42 -13.71 -2.41 9.33
N SER A 43 -14.16 -1.19 9.62
CA SER A 43 -13.38 -0.23 10.41
C SER A 43 -13.04 -0.82 11.78
N GLY A 44 -11.81 -0.63 12.24
CA GLY A 44 -11.35 -1.20 13.51
C GLY A 44 -10.95 -2.68 13.46
N SER A 45 -10.97 -3.36 12.31
CA SER A 45 -10.53 -4.77 12.20
C SER A 45 -9.01 -4.99 12.24
N GLY A 46 -8.20 -3.93 12.36
CA GLY A 46 -6.74 -4.04 12.48
C GLY A 46 -5.95 -3.77 11.20
N LYS A 47 -6.58 -3.53 10.04
CA LYS A 47 -5.91 -3.34 8.73
C LYS A 47 -4.81 -2.29 8.73
N SER A 48 -5.15 -1.06 9.12
CA SER A 48 -4.18 0.05 9.16
C SER A 48 -3.11 -0.15 10.24
N VAL A 49 -3.43 -0.85 11.33
CA VAL A 49 -2.44 -1.21 12.35
C VAL A 49 -1.44 -2.20 11.77
N THR A 50 -1.91 -3.25 11.09
CA THR A 50 -1.04 -4.21 10.39
C THR A 50 -0.14 -3.51 9.37
N ALA A 51 -0.69 -2.61 8.55
CA ALA A 51 0.06 -1.83 7.58
C ALA A 51 1.13 -0.92 8.22
N ARG A 52 0.77 -0.21 9.29
CA ARG A 52 1.70 0.66 10.02
C ARG A 52 2.81 -0.13 10.70
N THR A 53 2.54 -1.38 11.11
CA THR A 53 3.56 -2.26 11.68
C THR A 53 4.65 -2.60 10.66
N ILE A 54 4.29 -2.84 9.38
CA ILE A 54 5.27 -3.10 8.30
C ILE A 54 6.27 -1.94 8.13
N LEU A 55 5.84 -0.72 8.42
CA LEU A 55 6.68 0.47 8.35
C LEU A 55 7.30 0.85 9.72
N GLY A 56 7.00 0.11 10.79
CA GLY A 56 7.41 0.49 12.16
C GLY A 56 6.84 1.85 12.59
N LEU A 57 5.61 2.17 12.19
CA LEU A 57 4.94 3.45 12.47
C LEU A 57 3.94 3.34 13.63
N LEU A 58 4.07 2.32 14.47
CA LEU A 58 3.29 2.24 15.69
C LEU A 58 3.84 3.20 16.76
N PRO A 59 3.00 3.72 17.65
CA PRO A 59 3.45 4.49 18.80
C PRO A 59 4.22 3.59 19.78
N ASP A 60 5.13 4.18 20.56
CA ASP A 60 5.96 3.45 21.54
C ASP A 60 5.15 2.74 22.63
N THR A 61 3.88 3.09 22.82
CA THR A 61 2.94 2.44 23.72
C THR A 61 2.38 1.13 23.19
N ALA A 62 2.62 0.80 21.92
CA ALA A 62 2.18 -0.45 21.32
C ALA A 62 3.12 -1.60 21.72
N VAL A 63 2.55 -2.68 22.23
CA VAL A 63 3.24 -3.94 22.47
C VAL A 63 3.02 -4.84 21.27
N THR A 64 4.11 -5.33 20.68
CA THR A 64 4.07 -6.19 19.49
C THR A 64 4.63 -7.57 19.82
N ASP A 65 4.07 -8.60 19.22
CA ASP A 65 4.57 -9.98 19.20
C ASP A 65 4.53 -10.57 17.79
N GLY A 66 5.26 -11.67 17.56
CA GLY A 66 5.44 -12.26 16.23
C GLY A 66 6.64 -11.70 15.50
N ALA A 67 6.62 -11.70 14.15
CA ALA A 67 7.69 -11.17 13.31
C ALA A 67 7.14 -10.50 12.02
N VAL A 68 7.82 -9.47 11.56
CA VAL A 68 7.54 -8.78 10.28
C VAL A 68 8.83 -8.70 9.47
N LEU A 69 9.04 -9.68 8.60
CA LEU A 69 10.22 -9.78 7.77
C LEU A 69 10.00 -8.96 6.50
N LEU A 70 10.79 -7.90 6.32
CA LEU A 70 10.81 -7.05 5.14
C LEU A 70 12.06 -7.35 4.34
N SER A 71 11.91 -7.78 3.10
CA SER A 71 13.04 -7.97 2.18
C SER A 71 13.58 -6.62 1.72
N ASP A 72 14.90 -6.54 1.56
CA ASP A 72 15.48 -5.41 0.86
C ASP A 72 15.04 -5.41 -0.62
N ARG A 73 15.18 -4.26 -1.28
CA ARG A 73 14.80 -4.11 -2.69
C ARG A 73 15.49 -5.10 -3.63
N THR A 74 16.66 -5.63 -3.26
CA THR A 74 17.42 -6.58 -4.08
C THR A 74 16.95 -8.03 -3.90
N GLY A 75 16.14 -8.29 -2.87
CA GLY A 75 15.69 -9.64 -2.49
C GLY A 75 16.80 -10.52 -1.91
N GLN A 76 17.96 -9.94 -1.59
CA GLN A 76 19.14 -10.67 -1.06
C GLN A 76 19.21 -10.67 0.46
N GLY A 77 18.49 -9.76 1.12
CA GLY A 77 18.44 -9.66 2.58
C GLY A 77 17.01 -9.41 3.06
N ALA A 78 16.73 -9.82 4.30
CA ALA A 78 15.49 -9.50 4.98
C ALA A 78 15.80 -9.04 6.41
N VAL A 79 15.03 -8.07 6.90
CA VAL A 79 15.13 -7.57 8.27
C VAL A 79 13.79 -7.75 8.98
N ASP A 80 13.82 -8.06 10.27
CA ASP A 80 12.61 -8.06 11.08
C ASP A 80 12.36 -6.65 11.63
N VAL A 81 11.32 -6.02 11.08
CA VAL A 81 10.92 -4.63 11.40
C VAL A 81 10.66 -4.43 12.90
N LEU A 82 10.25 -5.47 13.62
CA LEU A 82 9.97 -5.39 15.07
C LEU A 82 11.23 -5.35 15.92
N SER A 83 12.39 -5.73 15.38
CA SER A 83 13.65 -5.90 16.12
C SER A 83 14.80 -5.01 15.65
N ILE A 84 14.70 -4.42 14.43
CA ILE A 84 15.78 -3.56 13.89
C ILE A 84 15.88 -2.22 14.63
N SER A 85 17.07 -1.62 14.55
CA SER A 85 17.31 -0.29 15.11
C SER A 85 16.54 0.81 14.37
N ALA A 86 16.30 1.93 15.04
CA ALA A 86 15.65 3.10 14.43
C ALA A 86 16.39 3.62 13.19
N ASP A 87 17.72 3.47 13.14
CA ASP A 87 18.53 3.89 11.99
C ASP A 87 18.38 2.94 10.80
N GLU A 88 18.26 1.64 11.04
CA GLU A 88 17.98 0.64 10.00
C GLU A 88 16.56 0.83 9.47
N LEU A 89 15.60 1.03 10.35
CA LEU A 89 14.21 1.29 9.99
C LEU A 89 14.08 2.56 9.14
N ARG A 90 14.80 3.64 9.49
CA ARG A 90 14.84 4.86 8.68
C ARG A 90 15.41 4.62 7.29
N ARG A 91 16.42 3.73 7.15
CA ARG A 91 16.99 3.35 5.84
C ARG A 91 16.05 2.49 5.02
N ALA A 92 15.29 1.61 5.65
CA ALA A 92 14.31 0.77 4.96
C ALA A 92 13.10 1.58 4.46
N ARG A 93 12.61 2.55 5.27
CA ARG A 93 11.51 3.43 4.87
C ARG A 93 11.90 4.25 3.65
N GLY A 94 11.06 4.24 2.64
CA GLY A 94 11.24 4.91 1.35
C GLY A 94 12.02 4.09 0.32
N ARG A 95 13.02 3.30 0.74
CA ARG A 95 13.83 2.46 -0.16
C ARG A 95 13.25 1.05 -0.33
N ASP A 96 12.90 0.40 0.77
CA ASP A 96 12.40 -0.98 0.74
C ASP A 96 10.87 -1.00 0.86
N VAL A 97 10.30 -0.10 1.67
CA VAL A 97 8.85 0.09 1.83
C VAL A 97 8.47 1.56 1.88
N ALA A 98 7.40 1.95 1.21
CA ALA A 98 6.82 3.29 1.28
C ALA A 98 5.32 3.23 1.58
N MET A 99 4.77 4.33 2.12
CA MET A 99 3.35 4.43 2.46
C MET A 99 2.67 5.57 1.72
N VAL A 100 1.48 5.29 1.20
CA VAL A 100 0.52 6.26 0.67
C VAL A 100 -0.61 6.37 1.69
N PHE A 101 -0.72 7.54 2.33
CA PHE A 101 -1.70 7.79 3.38
C PHE A 101 -3.08 8.12 2.81
N GLN A 102 -4.11 7.89 3.62
CA GLN A 102 -5.52 8.08 3.28
C GLN A 102 -5.84 9.53 2.88
N GLU A 103 -5.31 10.52 3.61
CA GLU A 103 -5.59 11.94 3.38
C GLU A 103 -4.37 12.68 2.83
N PRO A 104 -4.34 13.03 1.54
CA PRO A 104 -3.20 13.71 0.94
C PRO A 104 -2.96 15.11 1.54
N SER A 105 -4.01 15.76 2.05
CA SER A 105 -3.87 17.09 2.64
C SER A 105 -3.13 17.10 3.98
N THR A 106 -3.16 16.01 4.72
CA THR A 106 -2.42 15.84 5.98
C THR A 106 -1.00 15.35 5.75
N ALA A 107 -0.76 14.64 4.64
CA ALA A 107 0.56 14.14 4.25
C ALA A 107 1.45 15.24 3.65
N LEU A 108 0.86 16.29 3.06
CA LEU A 108 1.58 17.39 2.42
C LEU A 108 1.72 18.59 3.35
N ASN A 109 2.96 19.06 3.55
CA ASN A 109 3.22 20.29 4.30
C ASN A 109 2.84 21.51 3.44
N PRO A 110 1.87 22.34 3.84
CA PRO A 110 1.36 23.46 3.06
C PRO A 110 2.36 24.60 2.83
N VAL A 111 3.42 24.71 3.64
CA VAL A 111 4.39 25.81 3.57
C VAL A 111 5.62 25.48 2.71
N HIS A 112 5.70 24.26 2.15
CA HIS A 112 6.76 23.86 1.25
C HIS A 112 6.22 23.50 -0.15
N THR A 113 7.01 23.78 -1.20
CA THR A 113 6.64 23.36 -2.56
C THR A 113 6.65 21.84 -2.68
N VAL A 114 5.87 21.30 -3.62
CA VAL A 114 5.82 19.83 -3.82
C VAL A 114 7.19 19.29 -4.23
N GLY A 115 7.93 20.02 -5.06
CA GLY A 115 9.29 19.62 -5.43
C GLY A 115 10.26 19.57 -4.26
N TRP A 116 10.15 20.52 -3.33
CA TRP A 116 10.97 20.49 -2.10
C TRP A 116 10.68 19.24 -1.28
N GLN A 117 9.38 18.89 -1.10
CA GLN A 117 8.97 17.73 -0.31
C GLN A 117 9.42 16.41 -0.94
N ILE A 118 9.32 16.28 -2.26
CA ILE A 118 9.83 15.10 -2.99
C ILE A 118 11.35 14.98 -2.81
N VAL A 119 12.10 16.07 -2.94
CA VAL A 119 13.57 16.09 -2.81
C VAL A 119 14.01 15.79 -1.37
N GLU A 120 13.21 16.16 -0.38
CA GLU A 120 13.52 15.88 1.03
C GLU A 120 13.56 14.37 1.31
N GLY A 121 12.67 13.58 0.69
CA GLY A 121 12.73 12.12 0.71
C GLY A 121 14.07 11.59 0.19
N LEU A 122 14.58 12.14 -0.93
CA LEU A 122 15.88 11.76 -1.47
C LEU A 122 17.03 12.14 -0.52
N ARG A 123 16.98 13.32 0.10
CA ARG A 123 18.00 13.82 1.02
C ARG A 123 18.08 13.03 2.32
N ALA A 124 16.96 12.48 2.77
CA ALA A 124 16.92 11.59 3.94
C ALA A 124 17.78 10.33 3.75
N HIS A 125 18.04 9.95 2.49
CA HIS A 125 18.77 8.73 2.12
C HIS A 125 20.16 8.98 1.54
N GLY A 126 20.53 10.22 1.27
CA GLY A 126 21.85 10.53 0.73
C GLY A 126 22.03 11.97 0.28
N ARG A 127 23.24 12.28 -0.13
CA ARG A 127 23.56 13.62 -0.65
C ARG A 127 23.03 13.76 -2.08
N VAL A 128 22.12 14.69 -2.30
CA VAL A 128 21.55 15.01 -3.61
C VAL A 128 21.77 16.50 -3.88
N SER A 129 22.38 16.82 -5.02
CA SER A 129 22.55 18.21 -5.44
C SER A 129 21.19 18.85 -5.77
N LYS A 130 21.11 20.19 -5.66
CA LYS A 130 19.88 20.93 -5.97
C LYS A 130 19.37 20.64 -7.40
N LYS A 131 20.31 20.58 -8.38
CA LYS A 131 20.00 20.31 -9.79
C LYS A 131 19.47 18.89 -9.99
N GLU A 132 20.13 17.91 -9.41
CA GLU A 132 19.74 16.50 -9.51
C GLU A 132 18.42 16.23 -8.80
N GLY A 133 18.23 16.73 -7.57
CA GLY A 133 16.97 16.57 -6.84
C GLY A 133 15.79 17.17 -7.59
N ARG A 134 15.95 18.39 -8.16
CA ARG A 134 14.91 19.02 -8.99
C ARG A 134 14.59 18.16 -10.22
N ALA A 135 15.59 17.65 -10.91
CA ALA A 135 15.38 16.81 -12.09
C ALA A 135 14.60 15.53 -11.75
N LYS A 136 14.97 14.84 -10.65
CA LYS A 136 14.23 13.68 -10.15
C LYS A 136 12.80 14.00 -9.74
N ALA A 137 12.59 15.15 -9.07
CA ALA A 137 11.24 15.59 -8.70
C ALA A 137 10.35 15.86 -9.92
N ILE A 138 10.89 16.49 -10.96
CA ILE A 138 10.17 16.72 -12.22
C ILE A 138 9.86 15.37 -12.90
N ASP A 139 10.82 14.46 -12.95
CA ASP A 139 10.63 13.16 -13.57
C ASP A 139 9.53 12.35 -12.88
N ILE A 140 9.57 12.23 -11.56
CA ILE A 140 8.53 11.47 -10.84
C ILE A 140 7.15 12.15 -10.95
N LEU A 141 7.06 13.48 -10.92
CA LEU A 141 5.80 14.19 -11.14
C LEU A 141 5.21 13.89 -12.53
N ARG A 142 6.06 13.82 -13.56
CA ARG A 142 5.65 13.41 -14.92
C ARG A 142 5.14 11.98 -14.93
N ARG A 143 5.85 11.05 -14.30
CA ARG A 143 5.49 9.63 -14.21
C ARG A 143 4.15 9.40 -13.50
N VAL A 144 3.83 10.19 -12.48
CA VAL A 144 2.51 10.11 -11.82
C VAL A 144 1.41 10.90 -12.53
N GLY A 145 1.71 11.53 -13.67
CA GLY A 145 0.73 12.22 -14.50
C GLY A 145 0.36 13.62 -14.01
N ILE A 146 1.26 14.34 -13.36
CA ILE A 146 1.08 15.78 -13.08
C ILE A 146 1.36 16.56 -14.39
N PRO A 147 0.43 17.37 -14.89
CA PRO A 147 0.65 18.20 -16.07
C PRO A 147 1.69 19.30 -15.77
N ASP A 148 2.44 19.70 -16.79
CA ASP A 148 3.46 20.76 -16.70
C ASP A 148 4.42 20.63 -15.49
N PRO A 149 5.04 19.46 -15.27
CA PRO A 149 5.79 19.14 -14.04
C PRO A 149 6.98 20.08 -13.82
N GLU A 150 7.56 20.66 -14.87
CA GLU A 150 8.64 21.63 -14.84
C GLU A 150 8.26 22.92 -14.08
N THR A 151 7.00 23.32 -14.18
CA THR A 151 6.44 24.49 -13.50
C THR A 151 5.82 24.06 -12.16
N ARG A 152 5.05 22.97 -12.18
CA ARG A 152 4.30 22.49 -11.01
C ARG A 152 5.20 22.05 -9.84
N VAL A 153 6.45 21.66 -10.11
CA VAL A 153 7.44 21.32 -9.08
C VAL A 153 7.68 22.46 -8.07
N ASP A 154 7.47 23.71 -8.48
CA ASP A 154 7.63 24.91 -7.64
C ASP A 154 6.32 25.37 -6.99
N HIS A 155 5.20 24.68 -7.24
CA HIS A 155 3.90 25.02 -6.67
C HIS A 155 3.75 24.42 -5.25
N TYR A 156 2.86 25.05 -4.47
CA TYR A 156 2.47 24.64 -3.12
C TYR A 156 1.25 23.71 -3.14
N PRO A 157 1.04 22.86 -2.12
CA PRO A 157 -0.07 21.92 -2.10
C PRO A 157 -1.46 22.53 -2.33
N HIS A 158 -1.72 23.75 -1.86
CA HIS A 158 -3.00 24.42 -2.05
C HIS A 158 -3.32 24.78 -3.50
N GLN A 159 -2.34 24.71 -4.41
CA GLN A 159 -2.50 24.97 -5.85
C GLN A 159 -2.84 23.70 -6.66
N PHE A 160 -3.08 22.57 -6.00
CA PHE A 160 -3.40 21.28 -6.59
C PHE A 160 -4.82 20.84 -6.23
N SER A 161 -5.52 20.17 -7.15
CA SER A 161 -6.78 19.48 -6.86
C SER A 161 -6.54 18.29 -5.91
N GLY A 162 -7.62 17.73 -5.32
CA GLY A 162 -7.54 16.56 -4.46
C GLY A 162 -6.81 15.38 -5.11
N GLY A 163 -7.19 15.03 -6.34
CA GLY A 163 -6.53 13.96 -7.11
C GLY A 163 -5.08 14.27 -7.45
N GLN A 164 -4.76 15.52 -7.77
CA GLN A 164 -3.37 15.93 -8.00
C GLN A 164 -2.53 15.85 -6.72
N LYS A 165 -3.07 16.23 -5.56
CA LYS A 165 -2.41 16.06 -4.26
C LYS A 165 -2.12 14.59 -3.98
N GLN A 166 -3.08 13.69 -4.27
CA GLN A 166 -2.88 12.25 -4.11
C GLN A 166 -1.76 11.73 -5.02
N ARG A 167 -1.71 12.18 -6.28
CA ARG A 167 -0.60 11.86 -7.19
C ARG A 167 0.75 12.36 -6.68
N VAL A 168 0.80 13.55 -6.06
CA VAL A 168 2.02 14.07 -5.43
C VAL A 168 2.45 13.20 -4.24
N VAL A 169 1.51 12.76 -3.37
CA VAL A 169 1.81 11.84 -2.27
C VAL A 169 2.36 10.51 -2.80
N ILE A 170 1.77 9.98 -3.88
CA ILE A 170 2.30 8.78 -4.55
C ILE A 170 3.69 9.05 -5.14
N ALA A 171 3.93 10.22 -5.74
CA ALA A 171 5.26 10.60 -6.23
C ALA A 171 6.31 10.64 -5.11
N MET A 172 5.95 11.15 -3.93
CA MET A 172 6.83 11.14 -2.76
C MET A 172 7.15 9.71 -2.29
N ALA A 173 6.17 8.81 -2.34
CA ALA A 173 6.38 7.40 -2.03
C ALA A 173 7.30 6.70 -3.04
N LEU A 174 7.17 7.03 -4.33
CA LEU A 174 7.89 6.38 -5.42
C LEU A 174 9.30 6.93 -5.69
N VAL A 175 9.66 8.10 -5.18
CA VAL A 175 10.91 8.80 -5.57
C VAL A 175 12.20 8.03 -5.28
N LEU A 176 12.14 7.06 -4.36
CA LEU A 176 13.22 6.15 -4.00
C LEU A 176 13.07 4.75 -4.62
N ASP A 177 12.08 4.56 -5.49
CA ASP A 177 11.72 3.29 -6.14
C ASP A 177 11.59 2.13 -5.13
N PRO A 178 10.63 2.15 -4.19
CA PRO A 178 10.48 1.12 -3.16
C PRO A 178 10.11 -0.24 -3.74
N GLY A 179 10.53 -1.31 -3.05
CA GLY A 179 10.10 -2.68 -3.38
C GLY A 179 8.65 -2.97 -2.98
N LEU A 180 8.14 -2.27 -1.95
CA LEU A 180 6.77 -2.41 -1.44
C LEU A 180 6.12 -1.05 -1.25
N ILE A 181 4.89 -0.90 -1.73
CA ILE A 181 4.02 0.25 -1.46
C ILE A 181 2.85 -0.21 -0.59
N VAL A 182 2.65 0.44 0.55
CA VAL A 182 1.47 0.26 1.39
C VAL A 182 0.53 1.43 1.16
N ALA A 183 -0.63 1.19 0.56
CA ALA A 183 -1.64 2.20 0.25
C ALA A 183 -2.85 2.03 1.18
N ASP A 184 -2.97 2.92 2.17
CA ASP A 184 -4.05 2.90 3.16
C ASP A 184 -5.19 3.80 2.67
N GLU A 185 -6.26 3.19 2.17
CA GLU A 185 -7.45 3.84 1.60
C GLU A 185 -7.13 4.98 0.60
N PRO A 186 -6.31 4.75 -0.43
CA PRO A 186 -5.73 5.80 -1.25
C PRO A 186 -6.74 6.56 -2.12
N THR A 187 -7.98 6.10 -2.20
CA THR A 187 -9.05 6.68 -3.03
C THR A 187 -10.24 7.20 -2.22
N THR A 188 -10.16 7.17 -0.88
CA THR A 188 -11.22 7.70 -0.02
C THR A 188 -11.40 9.20 -0.24
N ALA A 189 -12.63 9.65 -0.31
CA ALA A 189 -13.03 11.05 -0.57
C ALA A 189 -12.67 11.60 -1.98
N LEU A 190 -12.34 10.74 -2.94
CA LEU A 190 -12.16 11.11 -4.34
C LEU A 190 -13.42 10.77 -5.17
N ASP A 191 -13.69 11.57 -6.19
CA ASP A 191 -14.74 11.24 -7.16
C ASP A 191 -14.37 10.01 -8.00
N VAL A 192 -15.37 9.37 -8.62
CA VAL A 192 -15.20 8.10 -9.32
C VAL A 192 -14.15 8.15 -10.43
N THR A 193 -14.07 9.28 -11.14
CA THR A 193 -13.11 9.45 -12.24
C THR A 193 -11.68 9.52 -11.70
N VAL A 194 -11.47 10.35 -10.70
CA VAL A 194 -10.15 10.49 -10.04
C VAL A 194 -9.75 9.20 -9.33
N GLN A 195 -10.72 8.50 -8.72
CA GLN A 195 -10.47 7.18 -8.14
C GLN A 195 -9.91 6.21 -9.19
N ALA A 196 -10.54 6.09 -10.37
CA ALA A 196 -10.05 5.22 -11.45
C ALA A 196 -8.63 5.57 -11.88
N GLU A 197 -8.31 6.86 -11.99
CA GLU A 197 -6.97 7.33 -12.33
C GLU A 197 -5.90 6.97 -11.27
N ILE A 198 -6.25 7.04 -9.98
CA ILE A 198 -5.33 6.65 -8.88
C ILE A 198 -5.13 5.13 -8.86
N LEU A 199 -6.18 4.34 -9.12
CA LEU A 199 -6.08 2.87 -9.21
C LEU A 199 -5.21 2.46 -10.41
N ASP A 200 -5.35 3.14 -11.55
CA ASP A 200 -4.47 2.91 -12.69
C ASP A 200 -3.01 3.27 -12.38
N LEU A 201 -2.78 4.35 -11.65
CA LEU A 201 -1.44 4.70 -11.19
C LEU A 201 -0.86 3.62 -10.25
N LEU A 202 -1.64 3.05 -9.33
CA LEU A 202 -1.18 1.94 -8.48
C LEU A 202 -0.89 0.67 -9.30
N ARG A 203 -1.68 0.39 -10.35
CA ARG A 203 -1.38 -0.69 -11.30
C ARG A 203 -0.04 -0.46 -12.00
N ARG A 204 0.23 0.76 -12.45
CA ARG A 204 1.51 1.15 -13.04
C ARG A 204 2.67 1.06 -12.05
N CYS A 205 2.45 1.28 -10.75
CA CYS A 205 3.47 1.06 -9.73
C CYS A 205 3.97 -0.39 -9.74
N ARG A 206 3.09 -1.36 -9.93
CA ARG A 206 3.45 -2.76 -10.11
C ARG A 206 4.12 -2.99 -11.47
N ASP A 207 3.48 -2.58 -12.56
CA ASP A 207 3.84 -3.00 -13.92
C ASP A 207 5.12 -2.29 -14.44
N GLU A 208 5.30 -1.01 -14.13
CA GLU A 208 6.41 -0.19 -14.63
C GLU A 208 7.55 -0.04 -13.62
N PHE A 209 7.24 -0.05 -12.30
CA PHE A 209 8.23 0.16 -11.24
C PHE A 209 8.61 -1.16 -10.54
N GLY A 210 7.88 -2.26 -10.82
CA GLY A 210 8.13 -3.57 -10.22
C GLY A 210 7.83 -3.66 -8.73
N ALA A 211 7.12 -2.67 -8.17
CA ALA A 211 6.77 -2.65 -6.76
C ALA A 211 5.63 -3.61 -6.44
N ALA A 212 5.73 -4.33 -5.33
CA ALA A 212 4.56 -4.96 -4.73
C ALA A 212 3.66 -3.91 -4.08
N VAL A 213 2.36 -4.20 -3.96
CA VAL A 213 1.40 -3.25 -3.36
C VAL A 213 0.55 -3.96 -2.31
N ILE A 214 0.50 -3.43 -1.10
CA ILE A 214 -0.55 -3.74 -0.13
C ILE A 214 -1.60 -2.63 -0.24
N LEU A 215 -2.81 -3.00 -0.64
CA LEU A 215 -3.93 -2.08 -0.78
C LEU A 215 -4.93 -2.30 0.36
N ILE A 216 -5.07 -1.34 1.25
CA ILE A 216 -6.13 -1.35 2.25
C ILE A 216 -7.32 -0.60 1.70
N THR A 217 -8.46 -1.25 1.65
CA THR A 217 -9.72 -0.66 1.20
C THR A 217 -10.92 -1.41 1.75
N HIS A 218 -12.05 -0.73 1.86
CA HIS A 218 -13.36 -1.35 2.12
C HIS A 218 -14.18 -1.49 0.82
N ASN A 219 -13.67 -1.02 -0.32
CA ASN A 219 -14.37 -1.07 -1.60
C ASN A 219 -14.03 -2.35 -2.37
N MET A 220 -14.95 -3.32 -2.34
CA MET A 220 -14.77 -4.61 -3.03
C MET A 220 -14.72 -4.49 -4.55
N GLY A 221 -15.30 -3.43 -5.15
CA GLY A 221 -15.15 -3.15 -6.58
C GLY A 221 -13.72 -2.82 -6.95
N VAL A 222 -13.03 -2.04 -6.11
CA VAL A 222 -11.60 -1.73 -6.24
C VAL A 222 -10.75 -3.00 -6.11
N VAL A 223 -11.09 -3.85 -5.13
CA VAL A 223 -10.41 -5.13 -4.92
C VAL A 223 -10.52 -6.03 -6.15
N ALA A 224 -11.74 -6.19 -6.70
CA ALA A 224 -11.96 -6.99 -7.90
C ALA A 224 -11.16 -6.48 -9.10
N ASP A 225 -11.03 -5.15 -9.26
CA ASP A 225 -10.33 -4.54 -10.40
C ASP A 225 -8.81 -4.61 -10.30
N LEU A 226 -8.24 -4.45 -9.10
CA LEU A 226 -6.80 -4.21 -8.95
C LEU A 226 -6.05 -5.37 -8.32
N ALA A 227 -6.63 -6.07 -7.32
CA ALA A 227 -5.91 -7.05 -6.52
C ALA A 227 -5.67 -8.39 -7.24
N ASP A 228 -4.58 -9.05 -6.87
CA ASP A 228 -4.29 -10.44 -7.24
C ASP A 228 -4.80 -11.39 -6.15
N ARG A 229 -4.54 -11.06 -4.87
CA ARG A 229 -5.02 -11.81 -3.69
C ARG A 229 -5.70 -10.87 -2.69
N VAL A 230 -6.53 -11.45 -1.86
CA VAL A 230 -7.29 -10.74 -0.83
C VAL A 230 -7.08 -11.40 0.52
N ALA A 231 -6.82 -10.59 1.53
CA ALA A 231 -6.76 -10.95 2.94
C ALA A 231 -7.94 -10.28 3.66
N VAL A 232 -8.85 -11.05 4.21
CA VAL A 232 -10.05 -10.56 4.90
C VAL A 232 -9.78 -10.52 6.39
N MET A 233 -9.84 -9.33 6.99
CA MET A 233 -9.67 -9.13 8.42
C MET A 233 -11.01 -8.87 9.11
N TYR A 234 -11.23 -9.56 10.20
CA TYR A 234 -12.40 -9.40 11.05
C TYR A 234 -12.01 -9.53 12.53
N ARG A 235 -12.43 -8.57 13.35
CA ARG A 235 -12.16 -8.56 14.80
C ARG A 235 -10.69 -8.87 15.13
N SER A 236 -9.78 -8.09 14.56
CA SER A 236 -8.32 -8.16 14.76
C SER A 236 -7.63 -9.40 14.19
N ARG A 237 -8.34 -10.31 13.52
CA ARG A 237 -7.81 -11.56 12.96
C ARG A 237 -7.93 -11.61 11.45
N LEU A 238 -7.03 -12.35 10.82
CA LEU A 238 -7.17 -12.78 9.44
C LEU A 238 -8.12 -14.00 9.40
N VAL A 239 -9.28 -13.83 8.77
CA VAL A 239 -10.31 -14.89 8.73
C VAL A 239 -10.30 -15.65 7.40
N GLU A 240 -9.98 -15.00 6.29
CA GLU A 240 -9.90 -15.66 4.98
C GLU A 240 -8.82 -15.01 4.13
N GLN A 241 -8.13 -15.83 3.32
CA GLN A 241 -7.16 -15.38 2.34
C GLN A 241 -7.28 -16.25 1.10
N ALA A 242 -7.44 -15.63 -0.08
CA ALA A 242 -7.57 -16.33 -1.35
C ALA A 242 -7.19 -15.42 -2.52
N ASP A 243 -6.99 -16.00 -3.71
CA ASP A 243 -6.99 -15.26 -4.96
C ASP A 243 -8.31 -14.52 -5.12
N VAL A 244 -8.26 -13.33 -5.71
CA VAL A 244 -9.46 -12.48 -5.86
C VAL A 244 -10.59 -13.22 -6.54
N ALA A 245 -10.31 -13.97 -7.61
CA ALA A 245 -11.34 -14.74 -8.33
C ALA A 245 -11.99 -15.82 -7.46
N THR A 246 -11.19 -16.55 -6.69
CA THR A 246 -11.65 -17.59 -5.76
C THR A 246 -12.51 -17.00 -4.65
N LEU A 247 -12.07 -15.89 -4.05
CA LEU A 247 -12.81 -15.23 -2.97
C LEU A 247 -14.20 -14.75 -3.42
N PHE A 248 -14.29 -14.18 -4.64
CA PHE A 248 -15.56 -13.69 -5.18
C PHE A 248 -16.49 -14.82 -5.64
N ALA A 249 -15.93 -15.92 -6.17
CA ALA A 249 -16.73 -17.05 -6.67
C ALA A 249 -17.21 -17.99 -5.56
N SER A 250 -16.39 -18.20 -4.51
CA SER A 250 -16.63 -19.22 -3.49
C SER A 250 -16.05 -18.82 -2.13
N PRO A 251 -16.57 -17.75 -1.49
CA PRO A 251 -16.12 -17.31 -0.17
C PRO A 251 -16.44 -18.39 0.87
N LYS A 252 -15.46 -18.74 1.70
CA LYS A 252 -15.57 -19.83 2.69
C LYS A 252 -16.15 -19.33 4.01
N GLU A 253 -15.70 -18.15 4.45
CA GLU A 253 -16.10 -17.59 5.73
C GLU A 253 -17.45 -16.86 5.64
N GLU A 254 -18.29 -17.00 6.68
CA GLU A 254 -19.59 -16.33 6.74
C GLU A 254 -19.45 -14.81 6.68
N TYR A 255 -18.45 -14.26 7.38
CA TYR A 255 -18.18 -12.83 7.35
C TYR A 255 -17.81 -12.35 5.93
N THR A 256 -17.02 -13.10 5.19
CA THR A 256 -16.66 -12.78 3.79
C THR A 256 -17.90 -12.78 2.90
N ARG A 257 -18.79 -13.77 3.06
CA ARG A 257 -20.09 -13.80 2.32
C ARG A 257 -20.93 -12.58 2.60
N ASN A 258 -21.03 -12.17 3.86
CA ASN A 258 -21.79 -11.00 4.28
C ASN A 258 -21.17 -9.70 3.74
N LEU A 259 -19.83 -9.62 3.79
CA LEU A 259 -19.09 -8.48 3.23
C LEU A 259 -19.33 -8.33 1.73
N LEU A 260 -19.26 -9.41 0.97
CA LEU A 260 -19.55 -9.42 -0.47
C LEU A 260 -21.03 -9.13 -0.78
N ALA A 261 -21.95 -9.62 0.02
CA ALA A 261 -23.39 -9.39 -0.15
C ALA A 261 -23.80 -7.93 0.12
N SER A 262 -23.04 -7.21 0.93
CA SER A 262 -23.28 -5.79 1.22
C SER A 262 -22.86 -4.85 0.08
N VAL A 263 -22.10 -5.35 -0.88
CA VAL A 263 -21.74 -4.59 -2.09
C VAL A 263 -22.97 -4.52 -2.98
N PRO A 264 -23.44 -3.31 -3.37
CA PRO A 264 -24.55 -3.17 -4.31
C PRO A 264 -24.26 -4.03 -5.54
N LYS A 265 -25.27 -4.80 -6.01
CA LYS A 265 -25.12 -5.76 -7.12
C LYS A 265 -24.28 -5.17 -8.21
N LEU A 266 -23.06 -5.61 -8.25
CA LEU A 266 -22.05 -5.22 -9.20
C LEU A 266 -22.57 -5.69 -10.55
N GLY A 267 -22.93 -4.76 -11.42
CA GLY A 267 -23.44 -5.07 -12.75
C GLY A 267 -22.43 -5.91 -13.55
N GLU A 268 -22.78 -6.28 -14.77
CA GLU A 268 -21.98 -7.13 -15.69
C GLU A 268 -20.46 -6.79 -15.75
N GLY A 269 -20.06 -5.56 -15.35
CA GLY A 269 -18.67 -5.11 -15.28
C GLY A 269 -17.81 -5.87 -14.26
N VAL A 270 -18.34 -6.33 -13.13
CA VAL A 270 -17.51 -7.05 -12.14
C VAL A 270 -17.32 -8.52 -12.49
N ALA A 271 -18.30 -9.16 -13.10
CA ALA A 271 -18.10 -10.52 -13.63
C ALA A 271 -16.94 -10.52 -14.63
N ALA A 272 -16.89 -9.56 -15.55
CA ALA A 272 -15.78 -9.38 -16.50
C ALA A 272 -14.46 -9.01 -15.81
N THR A 273 -14.49 -8.30 -14.68
CA THR A 273 -13.30 -7.91 -13.92
C THR A 273 -12.73 -9.09 -13.12
N VAL A 274 -13.60 -9.89 -12.50
CA VAL A 274 -13.23 -11.14 -11.80
C VAL A 274 -12.66 -12.15 -12.80
N GLU A 275 -13.20 -12.25 -14.01
CA GLU A 275 -12.70 -13.10 -15.07
C GLU A 275 -11.29 -12.66 -15.53
N ARG A 276 -11.06 -11.35 -15.69
CA ARG A 276 -9.72 -10.78 -15.96
C ARG A 276 -8.73 -11.06 -14.84
N ALA A 277 -9.15 -10.96 -13.58
CA ALA A 277 -8.34 -11.31 -12.43
C ALA A 277 -7.96 -12.80 -12.40
N ALA A 278 -8.89 -13.69 -12.75
CA ALA A 278 -8.63 -15.12 -12.86
C ALA A 278 -7.60 -15.44 -13.96
N VAL A 279 -7.65 -14.73 -15.09
CA VAL A 279 -6.65 -14.87 -16.17
C VAL A 279 -5.27 -14.41 -15.69
N ARG A 280 -5.19 -13.27 -14.97
CA ARG A 280 -3.92 -12.76 -14.41
C ARG A 280 -3.31 -13.74 -13.40
N SER A 281 -4.12 -14.28 -12.48
CA SER A 281 -3.68 -15.26 -11.47
C SER A 281 -3.10 -16.51 -12.11
N ARG A 282 -3.76 -17.03 -13.17
CA ARG A 282 -3.27 -18.20 -13.92
C ARG A 282 -1.95 -17.92 -14.66
N ALA A 283 -1.82 -16.76 -15.30
CA ALA A 283 -0.60 -16.35 -15.99
C ALA A 283 0.59 -16.25 -15.03
N ARG A 284 0.36 -15.71 -13.82
CA ARG A 284 1.37 -15.62 -12.77
C ARG A 284 1.79 -16.99 -12.26
N ALA A 285 0.84 -17.87 -11.93
CA ALA A 285 1.12 -19.22 -11.49
C ALA A 285 1.92 -20.04 -12.54
N ALA A 286 1.69 -19.80 -13.84
CA ALA A 286 2.47 -20.40 -14.92
C ALA A 286 3.91 -19.87 -14.94
N SER A 287 4.12 -18.56 -14.77
CA SER A 287 5.46 -17.95 -14.72
C SER A 287 6.27 -18.40 -13.50
N ASP A 288 5.61 -18.59 -12.35
CA ASP A 288 6.25 -19.06 -11.10
C ASP A 288 6.62 -20.55 -11.18
N ALA A 289 5.97 -21.33 -12.06
CA ALA A 289 6.27 -22.74 -12.28
C ALA A 289 7.43 -22.97 -13.27
N GLU A 290 7.78 -21.97 -14.09
CA GLU A 290 8.88 -22.00 -15.05
C GLU A 290 10.19 -21.40 -14.53
N ALA A 291 10.17 -20.74 -13.35
CA ALA A 291 11.31 -20.09 -12.68
C ALA A 291 11.88 -20.97 -11.55
#